data_23868fdcfce635eff9f1d9c8ee3e4447
#
_entry.id   23868fdcfce635eff9f1d9c8ee3e4447
#
_cell.length_a   1.000
_cell.length_b   1.000
_cell.length_c   1.000
_cell.angle_alpha   90.00
_cell.angle_beta   90.00
_cell.angle_gamma   90.00
#
_symmetry.space_group_name_H-M   'P 1'
#
loop_
_entity.id
_entity.type
_entity.pdbx_description
1 polymer ?
#
loop_
_entity_poly.entity_id
_entity_poly.type
_entity_poly.pdbx_seq_one_letter_code
_entity_poly.pdbx_strand_id
1 'polypeptide(L)'
;DLYEKVCKFSAYLKTLDLKKGDRVAAYVPNKIESIISFLACAKNGIIWSSCSPDFGTIGVVDRFKQIEPSVFITCDYYFYNGKKINILERVEEILKQIPSIKNTLVFSYNKKEKPNYKDYINFEKVLNDSKSDEIFERFEFNHPIYILYSSGTTGKPKCIVHGTGNVLIEHNKEFMLHCDI
;
A
#
# COMPACT_ATOMS: atom_id res chain seq x y z
N ASP A 1 8.95 -15.78 6.34
CA ASP A 1 7.56 -16.17 6.32
C ASP A 1 6.69 -14.92 6.14
N LEU A 2 5.53 -15.04 5.46
CA LEU A 2 4.64 -13.90 5.21
C LEU A 2 4.05 -13.36 6.52
N TYR A 3 3.55 -14.23 7.37
CA TYR A 3 2.97 -13.86 8.67
C TYR A 3 3.93 -13.00 9.50
N GLU A 4 5.18 -13.46 9.67
CA GLU A 4 6.20 -12.73 10.42
C GLU A 4 6.47 -11.33 9.84
N LYS A 5 6.59 -11.22 8.50
CA LYS A 5 6.82 -9.93 7.84
C LYS A 5 5.64 -8.98 8.00
N VAL A 6 4.41 -9.49 7.94
CA VAL A 6 3.20 -8.70 8.22
C VAL A 6 3.22 -8.18 9.65
N CYS A 7 3.54 -9.02 10.64
CA CYS A 7 3.62 -8.64 12.04
C CYS A 7 4.73 -7.60 12.30
N LYS A 8 5.88 -7.75 11.66
CA LYS A 8 6.99 -6.77 11.73
C LYS A 8 6.61 -5.43 11.11
N PHE A 9 6.01 -5.45 9.91
CA PHE A 9 5.61 -4.21 9.26
C PHE A 9 4.45 -3.52 9.98
N SER A 10 3.51 -4.30 10.54
CA SER A 10 2.46 -3.81 11.42
C SER A 10 3.02 -3.08 12.65
N ALA A 11 4.02 -3.67 13.31
CA ALA A 11 4.70 -3.03 14.44
C ALA A 11 5.35 -1.70 14.04
N TYR A 12 6.00 -1.66 12.88
CA TYR A 12 6.58 -0.42 12.36
C TYR A 12 5.52 0.65 12.10
N LEU A 13 4.40 0.31 11.47
CA LEU A 13 3.32 1.27 11.21
C LEU A 13 2.79 1.90 12.50
N LYS A 14 2.75 1.17 13.61
CA LYS A 14 2.38 1.71 14.93
C LYS A 14 3.38 2.75 15.45
N THR A 15 4.65 2.71 15.04
CA THR A 15 5.64 3.74 15.43
C THR A 15 5.46 5.06 14.68
N LEU A 16 4.69 5.08 13.61
CA LEU A 16 4.42 6.28 12.81
C LEU A 16 3.25 7.15 13.33
N ASP A 17 2.75 6.85 14.53
CA ASP A 17 1.60 7.54 15.14
C ASP A 17 0.35 7.56 14.25
N LEU A 18 0.18 6.52 13.43
CA LEU A 18 -1.00 6.32 12.59
C LEU A 18 -2.18 5.87 13.44
N LYS A 19 -3.32 6.48 13.19
CA LYS A 19 -4.58 6.15 13.87
C LYS A 19 -5.44 5.25 12.98
N LYS A 20 -6.36 4.54 13.64
CA LYS A 20 -7.42 3.80 12.96
C LYS A 20 -8.15 4.72 11.96
N GLY A 21 -8.24 4.27 10.72
CA GLY A 21 -8.83 5.05 9.63
C GLY A 21 -7.85 5.94 8.86
N ASP A 22 -6.59 6.08 9.27
CA ASP A 22 -5.57 6.72 8.46
C ASP A 22 -5.29 5.92 7.18
N ARG A 23 -4.82 6.61 6.14
CA ARG A 23 -4.64 6.03 4.81
C ARG A 23 -3.16 5.85 4.51
N VAL A 24 -2.85 4.66 3.98
CA VAL A 24 -1.58 4.34 3.35
C VAL A 24 -1.81 4.16 1.86
N ALA A 25 -1.08 4.91 1.05
CA ALA A 25 -1.12 4.77 -0.40
C ALA A 25 0.12 4.03 -0.91
N ALA A 26 -0.04 3.25 -1.96
CA ALA A 26 1.06 2.52 -2.57
C ALA A 26 1.06 2.64 -4.10
N TYR A 27 2.23 2.91 -4.64
CA TYR A 27 2.50 2.97 -6.08
C TYR A 27 3.51 1.87 -6.42
N VAL A 28 2.97 0.67 -6.61
CA VAL A 28 3.75 -0.57 -6.54
C VAL A 28 3.35 -1.60 -7.58
N PRO A 29 4.29 -2.40 -8.08
CA PRO A 29 4.00 -3.57 -8.89
C PRO A 29 3.45 -4.71 -8.02
N ASN A 30 2.97 -5.77 -8.66
CA ASN A 30 2.49 -6.98 -7.99
C ASN A 30 3.67 -7.77 -7.39
N LYS A 31 4.09 -7.38 -6.19
CA LYS A 31 5.20 -7.95 -5.42
C LYS A 31 4.73 -8.32 -4.02
N ILE A 32 5.50 -9.19 -3.35
CA ILE A 32 5.19 -9.63 -1.99
C ILE A 32 5.14 -8.46 -0.99
N GLU A 33 5.91 -7.41 -1.21
CA GLU A 33 5.93 -6.19 -0.40
C GLU A 33 4.57 -5.49 -0.40
N SER A 34 3.83 -5.54 -1.51
CA SER A 34 2.46 -5.00 -1.62
C SER A 34 1.49 -5.78 -0.72
N ILE A 35 1.60 -7.12 -0.71
CA ILE A 35 0.77 -7.99 0.13
C ILE A 35 1.08 -7.78 1.62
N ILE A 36 2.38 -7.74 1.98
CA ILE A 36 2.83 -7.47 3.36
C ILE A 36 2.24 -6.15 3.84
N SER A 37 2.36 -5.10 3.03
CA SER A 37 1.89 -3.75 3.37
C SER A 37 0.38 -3.69 3.55
N PHE A 38 -0.38 -4.27 2.62
CA PHE A 38 -1.84 -4.35 2.71
C PHE A 38 -2.30 -5.08 3.98
N LEU A 39 -1.76 -6.27 4.23
CA LEU A 39 -2.15 -7.07 5.41
C LEU A 39 -1.75 -6.40 6.72
N ALA A 40 -0.60 -5.72 6.77
CA ALA A 40 -0.18 -4.95 7.94
C ALA A 40 -1.08 -3.73 8.19
N CYS A 41 -1.52 -3.05 7.13
CA CYS A 41 -2.52 -1.98 7.24
C CYS A 41 -3.84 -2.52 7.79
N ALA A 42 -4.36 -3.60 7.21
CA ALA A 42 -5.60 -4.25 7.66
C ALA A 42 -5.53 -4.68 9.14
N LYS A 43 -4.39 -5.25 9.57
CA LYS A 43 -4.13 -5.65 10.96
C LYS A 43 -4.24 -4.49 11.94
N ASN A 44 -3.90 -3.28 11.52
CA ASN A 44 -3.89 -2.07 12.36
C ASN A 44 -5.13 -1.17 12.16
N GLY A 45 -6.10 -1.59 11.35
CA GLY A 45 -7.27 -0.76 11.01
C GLY A 45 -6.92 0.48 10.18
N ILE A 46 -5.81 0.43 9.46
CA ILE A 46 -5.35 1.45 8.52
C ILE A 46 -5.92 1.13 7.14
N ILE A 47 -6.38 2.15 6.43
CA ILE A 47 -7.02 1.99 5.14
C ILE A 47 -5.95 1.95 4.04
N TRP A 48 -5.97 0.90 3.25
CA TRP A 48 -5.06 0.71 2.11
C TRP A 48 -5.61 1.32 0.82
N SER A 49 -4.73 1.86 -0.01
CA SER A 49 -5.05 2.17 -1.40
C SER A 49 -3.81 1.99 -2.28
N SER A 50 -3.97 1.45 -3.48
CA SER A 50 -2.83 1.22 -4.36
C SER A 50 -3.13 1.53 -5.83
N CYS A 51 -2.07 1.92 -6.54
CA CYS A 51 -2.04 2.06 -7.99
C CYS A 51 -0.87 1.26 -8.58
N SER A 52 -1.07 0.73 -9.79
CA SER A 52 0.01 0.16 -10.58
C SER A 52 1.04 1.24 -10.96
N PRO A 53 2.34 0.92 -11.01
CA PRO A 53 3.36 1.84 -11.48
C PRO A 53 3.24 2.23 -12.98
N ASP A 54 2.31 1.61 -13.70
CA ASP A 54 1.97 1.99 -15.08
C ASP A 54 1.21 3.31 -15.18
N PHE A 55 0.54 3.73 -14.11
CA PHE A 55 -0.10 5.04 -14.08
C PHE A 55 0.93 6.16 -14.14
N GLY A 56 0.67 7.17 -14.96
CA GLY A 56 1.45 8.41 -14.96
C GLY A 56 1.20 9.24 -13.69
N THR A 57 2.07 10.24 -13.42
CA THR A 57 1.98 11.13 -12.26
C THR A 57 0.58 11.69 -12.04
N ILE A 58 -0.06 12.22 -13.09
CA ILE A 58 -1.42 12.80 -13.00
C ILE A 58 -2.43 11.74 -12.52
N GLY A 59 -2.38 10.55 -13.10
CA GLY A 59 -3.31 9.47 -12.75
C GLY A 59 -3.17 9.01 -11.28
N VAL A 60 -1.97 9.03 -10.73
CA VAL A 60 -1.70 8.71 -9.31
C VAL A 60 -2.17 9.85 -8.41
N VAL A 61 -1.82 11.10 -8.75
CA VAL A 61 -2.20 12.29 -7.98
C VAL A 61 -3.72 12.47 -7.92
N ASP A 62 -4.41 12.28 -9.04
CA ASP A 62 -5.88 12.38 -9.10
C ASP A 62 -6.60 11.38 -8.18
N ARG A 63 -5.96 10.27 -7.86
CA ARG A 63 -6.45 9.27 -6.92
C ARG A 63 -6.07 9.61 -5.49
N PHE A 64 -4.79 9.65 -5.23
CA PHE A 64 -4.28 9.69 -3.85
C PHE A 64 -4.48 11.05 -3.17
N LYS A 65 -4.52 12.15 -3.91
CA LYS A 65 -4.82 13.46 -3.34
C LYS A 65 -6.22 13.52 -2.71
N GLN A 66 -7.18 12.73 -3.21
CA GLN A 66 -8.53 12.68 -2.67
C GLN A 66 -8.60 12.01 -1.30
N ILE A 67 -7.69 11.11 -0.99
CA ILE A 67 -7.70 10.32 0.23
C ILE A 67 -6.67 10.81 1.26
N GLU A 68 -5.83 11.77 0.91
CA GLU A 68 -4.83 12.40 1.78
C GLU A 68 -4.03 11.38 2.62
N PRO A 69 -3.26 10.46 2.00
CA PRO A 69 -2.54 9.43 2.73
C PRO A 69 -1.40 10.04 3.54
N SER A 70 -1.14 9.46 4.73
CA SER A 70 -0.02 9.87 5.58
C SER A 70 1.28 9.15 5.25
N VAL A 71 1.19 7.96 4.66
CA VAL A 71 2.32 7.12 4.28
C VAL A 71 2.21 6.75 2.81
N PHE A 72 3.34 6.74 2.12
CA PHE A 72 3.47 6.33 0.73
C PHE A 72 4.47 5.19 0.60
N ILE A 73 4.11 4.13 -0.11
CA ILE A 73 4.95 2.96 -0.35
C ILE A 73 5.18 2.81 -1.84
N THR A 74 6.44 2.61 -2.24
CA THR A 74 6.79 2.46 -3.64
C THR A 74 7.99 1.53 -3.83
N CYS A 75 8.41 1.30 -5.07
CA CYS A 75 9.66 0.63 -5.42
C CYS A 75 10.58 1.56 -6.21
N ASP A 76 11.82 1.13 -6.39
CA ASP A 76 12.82 1.88 -7.15
C ASP A 76 12.55 1.81 -8.67
N TYR A 77 12.14 0.65 -9.17
CA TYR A 77 11.81 0.42 -10.57
C TYR A 77 10.85 -0.76 -10.70
N TYR A 78 10.32 -0.95 -11.90
CA TYR A 78 9.56 -2.14 -12.27
C TYR A 78 9.88 -2.55 -13.72
N PHE A 79 9.40 -3.71 -14.13
CA PHE A 79 9.50 -4.16 -15.52
C PHE A 79 8.14 -4.07 -16.20
N TYR A 80 8.14 -3.49 -17.39
CA TYR A 80 7.00 -3.49 -18.27
C TYR A 80 7.44 -3.80 -19.71
N ASN A 81 6.80 -4.77 -20.32
CA ASN A 81 7.14 -5.23 -21.68
C ASN A 81 8.65 -5.47 -21.88
N GLY A 82 9.28 -6.15 -20.93
CA GLY A 82 10.71 -6.47 -20.94
C GLY A 82 11.66 -5.29 -20.61
N LYS A 83 11.15 -4.09 -20.41
CA LYS A 83 11.95 -2.89 -20.12
C LYS A 83 11.97 -2.58 -18.63
N LYS A 84 13.15 -2.26 -18.10
CA LYS A 84 13.33 -1.71 -16.75
C LYS A 84 12.91 -0.23 -16.77
N ILE A 85 11.97 0.15 -15.91
CA ILE A 85 11.45 1.52 -15.80
C ILE A 85 11.69 2.01 -14.38
N ASN A 86 12.59 2.99 -14.21
CA ASN A 86 12.79 3.71 -12.95
C ASN A 86 11.61 4.63 -12.69
N ILE A 87 11.16 4.69 -11.44
CA ILE A 87 9.98 5.49 -11.07
C ILE A 87 10.25 6.54 -9.98
N LEU A 88 11.45 6.60 -9.42
CA LEU A 88 11.74 7.51 -8.31
C LEU A 88 11.58 8.99 -8.68
N GLU A 89 11.95 9.42 -9.89
CA GLU A 89 11.69 10.79 -10.35
C GLU A 89 10.20 11.11 -10.37
N ARG A 90 9.38 10.16 -10.85
CA ARG A 90 7.92 10.28 -10.84
C ARG A 90 7.36 10.30 -9.42
N VAL A 91 7.96 9.53 -8.51
CA VAL A 91 7.62 9.55 -7.09
C VAL A 91 7.85 10.93 -6.49
N GLU A 92 8.97 11.58 -6.77
CA GLU A 92 9.24 12.95 -6.31
C GLU A 92 8.18 13.95 -6.80
N GLU A 93 7.75 13.84 -8.05
CA GLU A 93 6.68 14.68 -8.61
C GLU A 93 5.33 14.45 -7.91
N ILE A 94 5.02 13.20 -7.56
CA ILE A 94 3.81 12.83 -6.83
C ILE A 94 3.84 13.42 -5.42
N LEU A 95 4.95 13.25 -4.70
CA LEU A 95 5.11 13.72 -3.32
C LEU A 95 4.97 15.24 -3.21
N LYS A 96 5.49 16.01 -4.17
CA LYS A 96 5.32 17.48 -4.23
C LYS A 96 3.85 17.90 -4.33
N GLN A 97 2.98 17.06 -4.87
CA GLN A 97 1.57 17.37 -5.10
C GLN A 97 0.64 16.82 -4.01
N ILE A 98 1.15 15.96 -3.11
CA ILE A 98 0.37 15.34 -2.03
C ILE A 98 1.05 15.61 -0.68
N PRO A 99 0.91 16.84 -0.13
CA PRO A 99 1.63 17.26 1.08
C PRO A 99 1.18 16.53 2.36
N SER A 100 0.11 15.74 2.32
CA SER A 100 -0.32 14.89 3.43
C SER A 100 0.65 13.75 3.71
N ILE A 101 1.44 13.32 2.72
CA ILE A 101 2.42 12.25 2.86
C ILE A 101 3.59 12.74 3.70
N LYS A 102 3.78 12.10 4.86
CA LYS A 102 4.87 12.42 5.82
C LYS A 102 6.00 11.40 5.75
N ASN A 103 5.70 10.17 5.39
CA ASN A 103 6.67 9.07 5.34
C ASN A 103 6.58 8.36 3.99
N THR A 104 7.72 8.19 3.33
CA THR A 104 7.81 7.45 2.07
C THR A 104 8.75 6.27 2.23
N LEU A 105 8.25 5.07 1.99
CA LEU A 105 9.00 3.83 2.02
C LEU A 105 9.28 3.35 0.60
N VAL A 106 10.52 2.93 0.37
CA VAL A 106 10.93 2.35 -0.91
C VAL A 106 11.49 0.95 -0.68
N PHE A 107 11.01 -0.02 -1.45
CA PHE A 107 11.63 -1.34 -1.53
C PHE A 107 12.38 -1.51 -2.85
N SER A 108 13.42 -2.33 -2.85
CA SER A 108 14.10 -2.70 -4.07
C SER A 108 13.34 -3.78 -4.83
N TYR A 109 13.10 -3.55 -6.11
CA TYR A 109 12.51 -4.56 -6.98
C TYR A 109 13.36 -5.84 -7.02
N ASN A 110 14.68 -5.68 -7.02
CA ASN A 110 15.63 -6.78 -6.92
C ASN A 110 16.34 -6.76 -5.57
N LYS A 111 16.01 -7.69 -4.68
CA LYS A 111 16.56 -7.78 -3.31
C LYS A 111 18.08 -7.97 -3.23
N LYS A 112 18.74 -8.34 -4.34
CA LYS A 112 20.19 -8.43 -4.41
C LYS A 112 20.84 -7.03 -4.54
N GLU A 113 20.12 -6.08 -5.08
CA GLU A 113 20.52 -4.67 -5.12
C GLU A 113 20.25 -4.07 -3.74
N LYS A 114 21.21 -3.32 -3.21
CA LYS A 114 21.09 -2.64 -1.90
C LYS A 114 21.22 -1.13 -2.12
N PRO A 115 20.26 -0.50 -2.82
CA PRO A 115 20.35 0.92 -3.09
C PRO A 115 20.24 1.72 -1.79
N ASN A 116 20.97 2.83 -1.73
CA ASN A 116 20.86 3.78 -0.64
C ASN A 116 19.86 4.86 -1.06
N TYR A 117 18.70 4.82 -0.48
CA TYR A 117 17.66 5.84 -0.69
C TYR A 117 17.86 6.97 0.34
N LYS A 118 18.63 8.01 -0.01
CA LYS A 118 19.00 9.10 0.93
C LYS A 118 17.79 9.76 1.58
N ASP A 119 16.69 9.92 0.82
CA ASP A 119 15.52 10.70 1.23
C ASP A 119 14.31 9.83 1.57
N TYR A 120 14.45 8.49 1.50
CA TYR A 120 13.36 7.55 1.71
C TYR A 120 13.70 6.49 2.75
N ILE A 121 12.68 5.98 3.39
CA ILE A 121 12.80 4.88 4.35
C ILE A 121 12.94 3.57 3.57
N ASN A 122 14.00 2.82 3.86
CA ASN A 122 14.22 1.53 3.23
C ASN A 122 13.30 0.46 3.84
N PHE A 123 12.44 -0.13 3.02
CA PHE A 123 11.43 -1.09 3.42
C PHE A 123 12.04 -2.38 4.00
N GLU A 124 13.10 -2.90 3.38
CA GLU A 124 13.79 -4.10 3.84
C GLU A 124 14.46 -3.88 5.20
N LYS A 125 15.04 -2.69 5.41
CA LYS A 125 15.62 -2.31 6.70
C LYS A 125 14.54 -2.28 7.78
N VAL A 126 13.37 -1.70 7.48
CA VAL A 126 12.22 -1.70 8.40
C VAL A 126 11.84 -3.12 8.80
N LEU A 127 11.74 -4.05 7.85
CA LEU A 127 11.41 -5.45 8.16
C LEU A 127 12.48 -6.16 8.99
N ASN A 128 13.76 -5.81 8.80
CA ASN A 128 14.86 -6.44 9.55
C ASN A 128 14.96 -5.89 10.98
N ASP A 129 14.73 -4.60 11.18
CA ASP A 129 14.94 -3.91 12.45
C ASP A 129 13.70 -3.99 13.36
N SER A 130 12.51 -4.21 12.79
CA SER A 130 11.27 -4.26 13.57
C SER A 130 11.08 -5.59 14.29
N LYS A 131 10.62 -5.51 15.53
CA LYS A 131 10.15 -6.68 16.27
C LYS A 131 8.75 -7.09 15.78
N SER A 132 8.45 -8.38 15.84
CA SER A 132 7.13 -8.89 15.48
C SER A 132 6.09 -8.46 16.52
N ASP A 133 4.95 -7.94 16.04
CA ASP A 133 3.76 -7.69 16.88
C ASP A 133 2.66 -8.67 16.45
N GLU A 134 2.40 -9.66 17.28
CA GLU A 134 1.44 -10.73 17.00
C GLU A 134 0.03 -10.44 17.51
N ILE A 135 -0.20 -9.24 18.06
CA ILE A 135 -1.53 -8.83 18.54
C ILE A 135 -2.38 -8.39 17.37
N PHE A 136 -3.51 -9.06 17.16
CA PHE A 136 -4.51 -8.71 16.16
C PHE A 136 -5.66 -7.97 16.80
N GLU A 137 -5.90 -6.74 16.39
CA GLU A 137 -7.05 -5.96 16.82
C GLU A 137 -8.32 -6.41 16.08
N ARG A 138 -9.46 -6.26 16.74
CA ARG A 138 -10.77 -6.50 16.14
C ARG A 138 -11.42 -5.17 15.78
N PHE A 139 -12.02 -5.14 14.60
CA PHE A 139 -12.68 -3.96 14.07
C PHE A 139 -14.17 -4.27 13.82
N GLU A 140 -14.97 -3.21 13.74
CA GLU A 140 -16.36 -3.33 13.38
C GLU A 140 -16.53 -3.85 11.94
N PHE A 141 -17.65 -4.49 11.65
CA PHE A 141 -17.95 -5.07 10.34
C PHE A 141 -17.77 -4.06 9.19
N ASN A 142 -18.20 -2.83 9.37
CA ASN A 142 -18.14 -1.78 8.36
C ASN A 142 -16.83 -0.95 8.40
N HIS A 143 -15.86 -1.35 9.23
CA HIS A 143 -14.59 -0.64 9.26
C HIS A 143 -13.93 -0.69 7.87
N PRO A 144 -13.52 0.46 7.28
CA PRO A 144 -12.90 0.50 5.97
C PRO A 144 -11.58 -0.29 5.93
N ILE A 145 -11.39 -1.11 4.91
CA ILE A 145 -10.14 -1.88 4.72
C ILE A 145 -9.31 -1.33 3.56
N TYR A 146 -9.96 -0.97 2.45
CA TYR A 146 -9.26 -0.35 1.32
C TYR A 146 -10.16 0.59 0.51
N ILE A 147 -9.50 1.46 -0.25
CA ILE A 147 -10.13 2.36 -1.22
C ILE A 147 -9.65 1.98 -2.61
N LEU A 148 -10.61 1.66 -3.49
CA LEU A 148 -10.38 1.44 -4.91
C LEU A 148 -10.96 2.61 -5.71
N TYR A 149 -10.68 2.62 -7.02
CA TYR A 149 -11.11 3.71 -7.90
C TYR A 149 -11.82 3.16 -9.12
N SER A 150 -12.98 3.72 -9.43
CA SER A 150 -13.63 3.49 -10.70
C SER A 150 -13.20 4.55 -11.72
N SER A 151 -13.09 4.16 -12.99
CA SER A 151 -12.97 5.09 -14.10
C SER A 151 -14.30 5.84 -14.25
N GLY A 152 -14.36 7.06 -13.76
CA GLY A 152 -15.53 7.92 -14.00
C GLY A 152 -15.66 8.24 -15.50
N THR A 153 -16.85 8.16 -16.05
CA THR A 153 -17.13 8.52 -17.46
C THR A 153 -16.96 10.02 -17.72
N THR A 154 -16.83 10.85 -16.70
CA THR A 154 -16.93 12.32 -16.80
C THR A 154 -15.97 13.07 -15.86
N GLY A 155 -14.75 12.58 -15.63
CA GLY A 155 -13.81 13.34 -14.79
C GLY A 155 -12.85 12.51 -13.94
N LYS A 156 -12.53 13.01 -12.74
CA LYS A 156 -11.60 12.35 -11.82
C LYS A 156 -12.14 10.99 -11.38
N PRO A 157 -11.22 10.02 -11.12
CA PRO A 157 -11.60 8.71 -10.59
C PRO A 157 -12.42 8.86 -9.29
N LYS A 158 -13.48 8.06 -9.16
CA LYS A 158 -14.29 8.05 -7.93
C LYS A 158 -13.72 7.07 -6.93
N CYS A 159 -13.56 7.51 -5.68
CA CYS A 159 -13.16 6.65 -4.57
C CYS A 159 -14.32 5.73 -4.16
N ILE A 160 -14.03 4.43 -4.07
CA ILE A 160 -14.97 3.41 -3.58
C ILE A 160 -14.35 2.81 -2.32
N VAL A 161 -14.99 3.05 -1.18
CA VAL A 161 -14.56 2.55 0.12
C VAL A 161 -15.18 1.18 0.36
N HIS A 162 -14.36 0.19 0.69
CA HIS A 162 -14.80 -1.17 0.98
C HIS A 162 -14.67 -1.46 2.47
N GLY A 163 -15.75 -1.99 3.08
CA GLY A 163 -15.77 -2.42 4.48
C GLY A 163 -15.19 -3.83 4.66
N THR A 164 -14.50 -4.04 5.76
CA THR A 164 -13.79 -5.30 6.08
C THR A 164 -14.72 -6.53 6.02
N GLY A 165 -15.88 -6.46 6.65
CA GLY A 165 -16.81 -7.58 6.68
C GLY A 165 -17.37 -7.92 5.30
N ASN A 166 -17.69 -6.92 4.49
CA ASN A 166 -18.17 -7.11 3.12
C ASN A 166 -17.11 -7.79 2.25
N VAL A 167 -15.85 -7.37 2.37
CA VAL A 167 -14.72 -7.98 1.65
C VAL A 167 -14.51 -9.43 2.06
N LEU A 168 -14.59 -9.74 3.35
CA LEU A 168 -14.47 -11.12 3.84
C LEU A 168 -15.58 -12.03 3.31
N ILE A 169 -16.83 -11.56 3.31
CA ILE A 169 -17.96 -12.32 2.77
C ILE A 169 -17.79 -12.55 1.27
N GLU A 170 -17.42 -11.51 0.53
CA GLU A 170 -17.21 -11.60 -0.92
C GLU A 170 -16.08 -12.58 -1.27
N HIS A 171 -14.92 -12.49 -0.60
CA HIS A 171 -13.83 -13.41 -0.83
C HIS A 171 -14.18 -14.85 -0.47
N ASN A 172 -14.88 -15.10 0.66
CA ASN A 172 -15.32 -16.44 1.00
C ASN A 172 -16.28 -17.00 -0.06
N LYS A 173 -17.23 -16.20 -0.53
CA LYS A 173 -18.14 -16.60 -1.60
C LYS A 173 -17.35 -17.01 -2.86
N GLU A 174 -16.38 -16.20 -3.29
CA GLU A 174 -15.57 -16.50 -4.47
C GLU A 174 -14.77 -17.80 -4.27
N PHE A 175 -14.11 -17.97 -3.13
CA PHE A 175 -13.30 -19.16 -2.86
C PHE A 175 -14.16 -20.43 -2.82
N MET A 176 -15.29 -20.42 -2.11
CA MET A 176 -16.12 -21.58 -1.93
C MET A 176 -16.96 -21.93 -3.18
N LEU A 177 -17.51 -20.93 -3.87
CA LEU A 177 -18.49 -21.16 -4.94
C LEU A 177 -17.88 -21.13 -6.34
N HIS A 178 -16.74 -20.47 -6.55
CA HIS A 178 -16.15 -20.30 -7.88
C HIS A 178 -14.76 -20.91 -8.01
N CYS A 179 -14.00 -21.01 -6.92
CA CYS A 179 -12.64 -21.55 -6.94
C CYS A 179 -12.54 -22.96 -6.34
N ASP A 180 -13.54 -23.39 -5.61
CA ASP A 180 -13.57 -24.69 -4.89
C ASP A 180 -12.37 -24.89 -3.94
N ILE A 181 -12.04 -23.84 -3.17
CA ILE A 181 -10.93 -23.78 -2.21
C ILE A 181 -11.49 -23.70 -0.78
#